data_8777b6b095339e854adfee8d19c80476
#
_entry.id   8777b6b095339e854adfee8d19c80476
#
_cell.length_a   1.000
_cell.length_b   1.000
_cell.length_c   1.000
_cell.angle_alpha   90.00
_cell.angle_beta   90.00
_cell.angle_gamma   90.00
#
_symmetry.space_group_name_H-M   'P 1'
#
loop_
_entity.id
_entity.type
_entity.pdbx_description
1 polymer ?
#
loop_
_entity_poly.entity_id
_entity_poly.type
_entity_poly.pdbx_seq_one_letter_code
_entity_poly.pdbx_strand_id
1 'polypeptide(L)'
;MKPIYIILIICGILLILGTVIVVNMIKKIKRKLNNVKNSLATPIMMAGLAKQIYDKTELGDLPPEKKSIGGATSTLLPQIEKDFPDFHNPDAEEAIKTFIIEYINIKHGTQQSFQKSKIDKNINYNIQKTTSSTISNIIFNRIAIYDYKKTNDYATITYKVSVGFDRNGKRIETRYELDYTLQLKEDEIHTKTMTCDNCGGPLSTIDTVCPFCSVKIIKDTIMNWVVMRIIEI
;
A
#
# COMPACT_ATOMS: atom_id res chain seq x y z
N MET A 1 30.86 7.85 -67.17
CA MET A 1 30.11 8.31 -65.97
C MET A 1 30.93 7.93 -64.75
N LYS A 2 31.15 8.86 -63.80
CA LYS A 2 31.98 8.59 -62.61
C LYS A 2 31.25 7.56 -61.72
N PRO A 3 31.92 6.52 -61.17
CA PRO A 3 31.29 5.42 -60.41
C PRO A 3 30.42 5.91 -59.24
N ILE A 4 30.70 7.08 -58.67
CA ILE A 4 29.97 7.72 -57.60
C ILE A 4 28.49 7.96 -57.94
N TYR A 5 28.14 8.34 -59.19
CA TYR A 5 26.75 8.58 -59.61
C TYR A 5 25.91 7.29 -59.64
N ILE A 6 26.55 6.16 -59.99
CA ILE A 6 25.88 4.86 -60.03
C ILE A 6 25.52 4.41 -58.59
N ILE A 7 26.42 4.62 -57.65
CA ILE A 7 26.18 4.29 -56.24
C ILE A 7 25.05 5.15 -55.64
N LEU A 8 25.03 6.45 -55.96
CA LEU A 8 23.96 7.35 -55.47
C LEU A 8 22.58 6.98 -56.05
N ILE A 9 22.51 6.56 -57.31
CA ILE A 9 21.26 6.11 -57.91
C ILE A 9 20.76 4.80 -57.27
N ILE A 10 21.65 3.84 -56.99
CA ILE A 10 21.31 2.58 -56.36
C ILE A 10 20.79 2.83 -54.90
N CYS A 11 21.48 3.69 -54.14
CA CYS A 11 21.02 4.07 -52.78
C CYS A 11 19.65 4.77 -52.81
N GLY A 12 19.40 5.64 -53.78
CA GLY A 12 18.11 6.30 -53.96
C GLY A 12 16.97 5.31 -54.24
N ILE A 13 17.22 4.33 -55.11
CA ILE A 13 16.24 3.28 -55.44
C ILE A 13 15.94 2.39 -54.23
N LEU A 14 16.96 2.02 -53.44
CA LEU A 14 16.78 1.21 -52.22
C LEU A 14 15.99 1.96 -51.16
N LEU A 15 16.20 3.26 -50.98
CA LEU A 15 15.41 4.09 -50.07
C LEU A 15 13.93 4.17 -50.51
N ILE A 16 13.66 4.35 -51.78
CA ILE A 16 12.28 4.40 -52.31
C ILE A 16 11.58 3.04 -52.13
N LEU A 17 12.27 1.93 -52.44
CA LEU A 17 11.74 0.59 -52.19
C LEU A 17 11.45 0.32 -50.72
N GLY A 18 12.34 0.74 -49.83
CA GLY A 18 12.16 0.62 -48.36
C GLY A 18 10.92 1.38 -47.87
N THR A 19 10.73 2.62 -48.32
CA THR A 19 9.56 3.43 -47.94
C THR A 19 8.25 2.83 -48.48
N VAL A 20 8.22 2.29 -49.68
CA VAL A 20 7.04 1.62 -50.25
C VAL A 20 6.66 0.37 -49.44
N ILE A 21 7.63 -0.42 -49.02
CA ILE A 21 7.40 -1.61 -48.21
C ILE A 21 6.80 -1.22 -46.87
N VAL A 22 7.37 -0.23 -46.17
CA VAL A 22 6.87 0.27 -44.86
C VAL A 22 5.45 0.82 -45.00
N VAL A 23 5.16 1.63 -46.01
CA VAL A 23 3.80 2.16 -46.26
C VAL A 23 2.79 1.05 -46.52
N ASN A 24 3.16 0.02 -47.25
CA ASN A 24 2.30 -1.13 -47.52
C ASN A 24 2.06 -1.97 -46.28
N MET A 25 3.06 -2.14 -45.42
CA MET A 25 2.88 -2.79 -44.10
C MET A 25 1.92 -2.01 -43.20
N ILE A 26 2.08 -0.69 -43.12
CA ILE A 26 1.18 0.17 -42.32
C ILE A 26 -0.26 0.11 -42.84
N LYS A 27 -0.45 0.14 -44.17
CA LYS A 27 -1.78 -0.03 -44.79
C LYS A 27 -2.39 -1.39 -44.50
N LYS A 28 -1.59 -2.46 -44.49
CA LYS A 28 -2.05 -3.83 -44.19
C LYS A 28 -2.48 -3.96 -42.69
N ILE A 29 -1.73 -3.33 -41.78
CA ILE A 29 -2.06 -3.27 -40.37
C ILE A 29 -3.33 -2.43 -40.15
N LYS A 30 -3.45 -1.26 -40.78
CA LYS A 30 -4.66 -0.42 -40.68
C LYS A 30 -5.92 -1.13 -41.22
N ARG A 31 -5.82 -1.88 -42.29
CA ARG A 31 -6.95 -2.69 -42.83
C ARG A 31 -7.35 -3.80 -41.87
N LYS A 32 -6.38 -4.49 -41.26
CA LYS A 32 -6.69 -5.50 -40.20
C LYS A 32 -7.34 -4.87 -38.98
N LEU A 33 -6.89 -3.69 -38.52
CA LEU A 33 -7.47 -2.97 -37.37
C LEU A 33 -8.90 -2.47 -37.68
N ASN A 34 -9.17 -1.98 -38.89
CA ASN A 34 -10.51 -1.53 -39.26
C ASN A 34 -11.49 -2.70 -39.42
N ASN A 35 -11.05 -3.85 -39.87
CA ASN A 35 -11.89 -5.05 -39.91
C ASN A 35 -12.24 -5.58 -38.50
N VAL A 36 -11.35 -5.38 -37.52
CA VAL A 36 -11.63 -5.70 -36.11
C VAL A 36 -12.59 -4.70 -35.48
N LYS A 37 -12.54 -3.41 -35.89
CA LYS A 37 -13.50 -2.38 -35.42
C LYS A 37 -14.92 -2.57 -35.96
N ASN A 38 -15.07 -3.16 -37.13
CA ASN A 38 -16.38 -3.32 -37.79
C ASN A 38 -17.08 -4.65 -37.44
N SER A 39 -16.37 -5.61 -36.83
CA SER A 39 -17.02 -6.74 -36.18
C SER A 39 -17.27 -6.33 -34.73
N LEU A 40 -18.46 -5.87 -34.43
CA LEU A 40 -19.01 -5.64 -33.09
C LEU A 40 -19.03 -6.98 -32.32
N ALA A 41 -17.84 -7.40 -31.91
CA ALA A 41 -17.73 -8.47 -30.93
C ALA A 41 -18.23 -7.92 -29.59
N THR A 42 -19.26 -8.55 -29.05
CA THR A 42 -19.78 -8.24 -27.73
C THR A 42 -18.64 -8.21 -26.68
N PRO A 43 -18.76 -7.39 -25.61
CA PRO A 43 -17.73 -7.31 -24.55
C PRO A 43 -17.29 -8.68 -24.02
N ILE A 44 -18.19 -9.67 -24.04
CA ILE A 44 -17.95 -11.05 -23.62
C ILE A 44 -17.00 -11.80 -24.54
N MET A 45 -17.08 -11.57 -25.85
CA MET A 45 -16.17 -12.18 -26.84
C MET A 45 -14.76 -11.57 -26.77
N MET A 46 -14.66 -10.25 -26.48
CA MET A 46 -13.37 -9.58 -26.27
C MET A 46 -12.67 -10.08 -25.00
N ALA A 47 -13.42 -10.32 -23.92
CA ALA A 47 -12.85 -10.89 -22.70
C ALA A 47 -12.34 -12.34 -22.90
N GLY A 48 -13.07 -13.15 -23.70
CA GLY A 48 -12.65 -14.52 -24.03
C GLY A 48 -11.43 -14.58 -24.94
N LEU A 49 -11.35 -13.69 -25.95
CA LEU A 49 -10.20 -13.56 -26.82
C LEU A 49 -8.98 -12.99 -26.10
N ALA A 50 -9.16 -12.01 -25.22
CA ALA A 50 -8.09 -11.49 -24.38
C ALA A 50 -7.51 -12.58 -23.47
N LYS A 51 -8.36 -13.43 -22.90
CA LYS A 51 -7.92 -14.57 -22.08
C LYS A 51 -7.17 -15.63 -22.90
N GLN A 52 -7.63 -15.96 -24.12
CA GLN A 52 -6.93 -16.91 -25.01
C GLN A 52 -5.61 -16.35 -25.57
N ILE A 53 -5.50 -15.03 -25.79
CA ILE A 53 -4.25 -14.39 -26.20
C ILE A 53 -3.29 -14.35 -25.02
N TYR A 54 -3.80 -14.11 -23.80
CA TYR A 54 -3.03 -14.10 -22.56
C TYR A 54 -2.43 -15.49 -22.26
N ASP A 55 -3.18 -16.56 -22.51
CA ASP A 55 -2.74 -17.94 -22.27
C ASP A 55 -1.79 -18.49 -23.38
N LYS A 56 -1.75 -17.87 -24.58
CA LYS A 56 -0.96 -18.35 -25.72
C LYS A 56 0.30 -17.54 -26.02
N THR A 57 0.46 -16.36 -25.48
CA THR A 57 1.68 -15.57 -25.58
C THR A 57 2.48 -15.72 -24.30
N GLU A 58 3.81 -15.77 -24.41
CA GLU A 58 4.77 -15.68 -23.29
C GLU A 58 4.55 -14.46 -22.37
N LEU A 59 3.43 -13.73 -22.55
CA LEU A 59 2.92 -12.69 -21.65
C LEU A 59 2.50 -13.24 -20.26
N GLY A 60 2.44 -14.55 -20.08
CA GLY A 60 2.17 -15.18 -18.79
C GLY A 60 3.21 -14.90 -17.70
N ASP A 61 4.39 -14.43 -18.10
CA ASP A 61 5.50 -14.10 -17.19
C ASP A 61 5.59 -12.61 -16.84
N LEU A 62 4.69 -11.76 -17.37
CA LEU A 62 4.67 -10.36 -16.94
C LEU A 62 4.22 -10.26 -15.47
N PRO A 63 4.96 -9.49 -14.66
CA PRO A 63 4.58 -9.27 -13.27
C PRO A 63 3.17 -8.65 -13.22
N PRO A 64 2.33 -9.04 -12.25
CA PRO A 64 1.00 -8.48 -12.13
C PRO A 64 1.05 -6.96 -11.97
N GLU A 65 0.07 -6.27 -12.57
CA GLU A 65 -0.01 -4.81 -12.48
C GLU A 65 -0.22 -4.37 -11.01
N LYS A 66 0.49 -3.31 -10.64
CA LYS A 66 0.38 -2.70 -9.30
C LYS A 66 -1.04 -2.21 -9.07
N LYS A 67 -1.67 -2.72 -8.02
CA LYS A 67 -3.02 -2.30 -7.65
C LYS A 67 -3.02 -0.88 -7.07
N SER A 68 -3.74 0.04 -7.71
CA SER A 68 -3.90 1.41 -7.22
C SER A 68 -4.86 1.49 -6.03
N ILE A 69 -4.65 2.47 -5.15
CA ILE A 69 -5.52 2.78 -4.03
C ILE A 69 -5.90 4.26 -4.02
N GLY A 70 -7.14 4.56 -3.64
CA GLY A 70 -7.56 5.91 -3.30
C GLY A 70 -7.12 6.29 -1.89
N GLY A 71 -7.06 7.58 -1.60
CA GLY A 71 -6.76 8.09 -0.27
C GLY A 71 -7.06 9.58 -0.17
N ALA A 72 -7.25 10.04 1.06
CA ALA A 72 -7.54 11.43 1.41
C ALA A 72 -6.51 11.99 2.39
N THR A 73 -5.26 11.51 2.34
CA THR A 73 -4.19 11.88 3.28
C THR A 73 -4.02 13.40 3.39
N SER A 74 -3.97 14.12 2.26
CA SER A 74 -3.80 15.59 2.26
C SER A 74 -4.95 16.34 2.93
N THR A 75 -6.14 15.77 2.96
CA THR A 75 -7.34 16.39 3.56
C THR A 75 -7.48 15.98 5.02
N LEU A 76 -7.22 14.74 5.37
CA LEU A 76 -7.47 14.19 6.70
C LEU A 76 -6.31 14.39 7.67
N LEU A 77 -5.07 14.36 7.18
CA LEU A 77 -3.88 14.47 8.02
C LEU A 77 -3.86 15.76 8.87
N PRO A 78 -4.16 16.96 8.33
CA PRO A 78 -4.19 18.17 9.14
C PRO A 78 -5.25 18.14 10.25
N GLN A 79 -6.36 17.41 10.05
CA GLN A 79 -7.39 17.24 11.08
C GLN A 79 -6.90 16.30 12.18
N ILE A 80 -6.22 15.20 11.80
CA ILE A 80 -5.66 14.24 12.75
C ILE A 80 -4.58 14.91 13.60
N GLU A 81 -3.66 15.65 13.00
CA GLU A 81 -2.60 16.39 13.70
C GLU A 81 -3.15 17.49 14.61
N LYS A 82 -4.27 18.12 14.25
CA LYS A 82 -4.98 19.06 15.12
C LYS A 82 -5.58 18.37 16.34
N ASP A 83 -6.16 17.18 16.16
CA ASP A 83 -6.77 16.40 17.23
C ASP A 83 -5.73 15.71 18.12
N PHE A 84 -4.59 15.36 17.55
CA PHE A 84 -3.47 14.65 18.18
C PHE A 84 -2.14 15.29 17.74
N PRO A 85 -1.68 16.35 18.44
CA PRO A 85 -0.45 17.07 18.07
C PRO A 85 0.81 16.19 18.06
N ASP A 86 0.84 15.12 18.86
CA ASP A 86 1.96 14.18 18.95
C ASP A 86 1.85 13.04 17.90
N PHE A 87 0.82 13.06 17.06
CA PHE A 87 0.69 12.08 15.98
C PHE A 87 1.66 12.41 14.85
N HIS A 88 2.51 11.43 14.51
CA HIS A 88 3.48 11.56 13.42
C HIS A 88 3.18 10.51 12.34
N ASN A 89 2.66 10.94 11.19
CA ASN A 89 2.20 10.04 10.14
C ASN A 89 3.31 9.10 9.60
N PRO A 90 4.58 9.53 9.43
CA PRO A 90 5.66 8.62 9.04
C PRO A 90 5.87 7.45 10.02
N ASP A 91 5.75 7.69 11.32
CA ASP A 91 5.88 6.64 12.34
C ASP A 91 4.71 5.66 12.27
N ALA A 92 3.49 6.17 12.05
CA ALA A 92 2.31 5.35 11.82
C ALA A 92 2.46 4.49 10.57
N GLU A 93 2.94 5.05 9.45
CA GLU A 93 3.19 4.29 8.22
C GLU A 93 4.24 3.19 8.43
N GLU A 94 5.30 3.44 9.21
CA GLU A 94 6.32 2.44 9.51
C GLU A 94 5.76 1.32 10.41
N ALA A 95 4.93 1.65 11.39
CA ALA A 95 4.22 0.66 12.20
C ALA A 95 3.29 -0.21 11.35
N ILE A 96 2.57 0.40 10.40
CA ILE A 96 1.69 -0.30 9.44
C ILE A 96 2.50 -1.21 8.52
N LYS A 97 3.62 -0.76 7.98
CA LYS A 97 4.52 -1.60 7.16
C LYS A 97 4.99 -2.81 7.93
N THR A 98 5.48 -2.60 9.16
CA THR A 98 5.92 -3.68 10.05
C THR A 98 4.81 -4.70 10.28
N PHE A 99 3.61 -4.23 10.58
CA PHE A 99 2.44 -5.09 10.79
C PHE A 99 2.08 -5.90 9.53
N ILE A 100 2.03 -5.28 8.35
CA ILE A 100 1.70 -5.96 7.09
C ILE A 100 2.75 -6.99 6.71
N ILE A 101 4.04 -6.70 6.91
CA ILE A 101 5.12 -7.67 6.67
C ILE A 101 4.90 -8.92 7.53
N GLU A 102 4.64 -8.75 8.82
CA GLU A 102 4.38 -9.87 9.72
C GLU A 102 3.07 -10.59 9.36
N TYR A 103 2.01 -9.85 9.03
CA TYR A 103 0.73 -10.42 8.59
C TYR A 103 0.89 -11.31 7.33
N ILE A 104 1.60 -10.83 6.30
CA ILE A 104 1.89 -11.61 5.08
C ILE A 104 2.69 -12.87 5.41
N ASN A 105 3.71 -12.77 6.28
CA ASN A 105 4.53 -13.90 6.68
C ASN A 105 3.77 -14.89 7.56
N ILE A 106 2.81 -14.45 8.37
CA ILE A 106 1.93 -15.34 9.13
C ILE A 106 0.91 -16.01 8.22
N LYS A 107 0.29 -15.26 7.31
CA LYS A 107 -0.77 -15.76 6.42
C LYS A 107 -0.23 -16.74 5.37
N HIS A 108 0.89 -16.43 4.76
CA HIS A 108 1.43 -17.12 3.59
C HIS A 108 2.79 -17.76 3.83
N GLY A 109 3.56 -17.31 4.81
CA GLY A 109 4.91 -17.77 5.11
C GLY A 109 4.95 -18.78 6.26
N THR A 110 6.10 -18.80 6.92
CA THR A 110 6.41 -19.72 8.01
C THR A 110 6.26 -19.13 9.40
N GLN A 111 6.09 -17.80 9.51
CA GLN A 111 5.94 -17.12 10.79
C GLN A 111 4.64 -17.54 11.49
N GLN A 112 4.69 -17.73 12.82
CA GLN A 112 3.53 -18.22 13.56
C GLN A 112 2.77 -17.13 14.32
N SER A 113 3.44 -16.04 14.70
CA SER A 113 2.87 -14.97 15.48
C SER A 113 3.56 -13.63 15.18
N PHE A 114 2.89 -12.54 15.55
CA PHE A 114 3.49 -11.21 15.51
C PHE A 114 4.62 -11.10 16.54
N GLN A 115 5.73 -10.46 16.16
CA GLN A 115 6.93 -10.33 17.00
C GLN A 115 7.30 -8.88 17.27
N LYS A 116 7.18 -8.00 16.25
CA LYS A 116 7.62 -6.60 16.29
C LYS A 116 6.46 -5.63 16.34
N SER A 117 5.31 -6.01 15.79
CA SER A 117 4.14 -5.15 15.73
C SER A 117 3.51 -4.96 17.11
N LYS A 118 3.15 -3.72 17.41
CA LYS A 118 2.28 -3.42 18.56
C LYS A 118 0.86 -3.87 18.20
N ILE A 119 0.44 -4.98 18.79
CA ILE A 119 -0.89 -5.55 18.59
C ILE A 119 -1.61 -5.62 19.92
N ASP A 120 -2.92 -5.47 19.90
CA ASP A 120 -3.75 -5.83 21.02
C ASP A 120 -3.88 -7.37 21.07
N LYS A 121 -3.48 -7.97 22.19
CA LYS A 121 -3.49 -9.43 22.38
C LYS A 121 -4.91 -10.02 22.37
N ASN A 122 -5.93 -9.18 22.60
CA ASN A 122 -7.33 -9.57 22.60
C ASN A 122 -7.94 -9.61 21.19
N ILE A 123 -7.22 -9.10 20.18
CA ILE A 123 -7.73 -9.07 18.82
C ILE A 123 -7.39 -10.36 18.09
N ASN A 124 -8.42 -11.03 17.66
CA ASN A 124 -8.29 -12.12 16.70
C ASN A 124 -8.33 -11.56 15.27
N TYR A 125 -7.17 -11.49 14.62
CA TYR A 125 -7.08 -11.02 13.23
C TYR A 125 -7.63 -12.01 12.21
N ASN A 126 -8.20 -13.13 12.65
CA ASN A 126 -8.86 -14.15 11.83
C ASN A 126 -7.99 -14.59 10.62
N ILE A 127 -6.70 -14.78 10.87
CA ILE A 127 -5.72 -15.11 9.83
C ILE A 127 -5.91 -16.56 9.42
N GLN A 128 -6.57 -16.77 8.28
CA GLN A 128 -6.62 -18.08 7.64
C GLN A 128 -5.26 -18.35 6.99
N LYS A 129 -4.46 -19.21 7.60
CA LYS A 129 -3.17 -19.62 7.03
C LYS A 129 -3.38 -20.40 5.75
N THR A 130 -2.63 -20.00 4.72
CA THR A 130 -2.48 -20.79 3.50
C THR A 130 -1.30 -21.75 3.64
N THR A 131 -1.06 -22.56 2.61
CA THR A 131 0.13 -23.44 2.56
C THR A 131 1.39 -22.61 2.78
N SER A 132 2.28 -23.10 3.66
CA SER A 132 3.56 -22.44 3.96
C SER A 132 4.36 -22.22 2.67
N SER A 133 4.75 -20.98 2.42
CA SER A 133 5.44 -20.55 1.20
C SER A 133 6.65 -19.70 1.55
N THR A 134 7.62 -19.63 0.66
CA THR A 134 8.72 -18.67 0.76
C THR A 134 8.22 -17.30 0.33
N ILE A 135 8.33 -16.32 1.23
CA ILE A 135 7.96 -14.94 0.98
C ILE A 135 9.23 -14.10 0.84
N SER A 136 9.31 -13.29 -0.22
CA SER A 136 10.44 -12.38 -0.49
C SER A 136 9.97 -11.12 -1.22
N ASN A 137 10.87 -10.15 -1.37
CA ASN A 137 10.66 -8.93 -2.16
C ASN A 137 9.34 -8.19 -1.84
N ILE A 138 9.04 -7.96 -0.55
CA ILE A 138 7.87 -7.19 -0.14
C ILE A 138 8.14 -5.72 -0.44
N ILE A 139 7.33 -5.12 -1.32
CA ILE A 139 7.44 -3.74 -1.78
C ILE A 139 6.11 -3.03 -1.56
N PHE A 140 6.13 -1.95 -0.78
CA PHE A 140 4.97 -1.08 -0.61
C PHE A 140 4.89 -0.10 -1.77
N ASN A 141 3.83 -0.21 -2.57
CA ASN A 141 3.60 0.67 -3.71
C ASN A 141 3.01 2.02 -3.27
N ARG A 142 2.09 1.97 -2.27
CA ARG A 142 1.45 3.15 -1.69
C ARG A 142 0.84 2.84 -0.34
N ILE A 143 0.93 3.80 0.59
CA ILE A 143 0.16 3.84 1.84
C ILE A 143 -0.59 5.18 1.83
N ALA A 144 -1.86 5.18 2.21
CA ALA A 144 -2.66 6.40 2.23
C ALA A 144 -3.74 6.32 3.31
N ILE A 145 -3.97 7.43 4.00
CA ILE A 145 -5.12 7.61 4.87
C ILE A 145 -6.37 7.66 3.98
N TYR A 146 -7.36 6.84 4.30
CA TYR A 146 -8.61 6.74 3.56
C TYR A 146 -9.79 7.35 4.33
N ASP A 147 -9.86 7.12 5.64
CA ASP A 147 -10.91 7.63 6.51
C ASP A 147 -10.35 7.96 7.90
N TYR A 148 -11.02 8.85 8.61
CA TYR A 148 -10.71 9.20 10.00
C TYR A 148 -11.99 9.40 10.79
N LYS A 149 -12.07 8.75 11.95
CA LYS A 149 -13.21 8.85 12.87
C LYS A 149 -12.72 9.02 14.29
N LYS A 150 -13.31 9.97 15.00
CA LYS A 150 -13.05 10.22 16.43
C LYS A 150 -14.37 10.21 17.19
N THR A 151 -14.38 9.48 18.27
CA THR A 151 -15.47 9.42 19.27
C THR A 151 -14.92 9.84 20.64
N ASN A 152 -15.73 9.78 21.68
CA ASN A 152 -15.26 10.02 23.05
C ASN A 152 -14.36 8.90 23.58
N ASP A 153 -14.50 7.67 23.06
CA ASP A 153 -13.83 6.48 23.58
C ASP A 153 -12.61 6.07 22.74
N TYR A 154 -12.57 6.42 21.47
CA TYR A 154 -11.49 6.04 20.56
C TYR A 154 -11.37 6.98 19.35
N ALA A 155 -10.21 6.95 18.76
CA ALA A 155 -9.96 7.53 17.43
C ALA A 155 -9.43 6.44 16.50
N THR A 156 -9.94 6.39 15.27
CA THR A 156 -9.55 5.41 14.27
C THR A 156 -9.16 6.09 12.98
N ILE A 157 -7.97 5.75 12.48
CA ILE A 157 -7.49 6.14 11.16
C ILE A 157 -7.52 4.89 10.29
N THR A 158 -8.32 4.91 9.23
CA THR A 158 -8.35 3.83 8.27
C THR A 158 -7.32 4.07 7.18
N TYR A 159 -6.35 3.18 7.05
CA TYR A 159 -5.35 3.20 5.99
C TYR A 159 -5.70 2.22 4.89
N LYS A 160 -5.40 2.61 3.63
CA LYS A 160 -5.32 1.69 2.50
C LYS A 160 -3.87 1.53 2.08
N VAL A 161 -3.48 0.29 1.82
CA VAL A 161 -2.11 -0.08 1.48
C VAL A 161 -2.12 -0.94 0.23
N SER A 162 -1.31 -0.56 -0.76
CA SER A 162 -0.99 -1.38 -1.93
C SER A 162 0.40 -1.94 -1.77
N VAL A 163 0.52 -3.25 -1.82
CA VAL A 163 1.77 -3.97 -1.59
C VAL A 163 1.92 -5.13 -2.55
N GLY A 164 3.15 -5.33 -3.00
CA GLY A 164 3.51 -6.49 -3.79
C GLY A 164 4.56 -7.34 -3.07
N PHE A 165 4.52 -8.64 -3.25
CA PHE A 165 5.49 -9.58 -2.71
C PHE A 165 5.62 -10.82 -3.59
N ASP A 166 6.74 -11.52 -3.47
CA ASP A 166 6.96 -12.76 -4.18
C ASP A 166 6.61 -13.94 -3.26
N ARG A 167 5.76 -14.85 -3.75
CA ARG A 167 5.41 -16.11 -3.09
C ARG A 167 5.86 -17.29 -3.94
N ASN A 168 6.83 -18.05 -3.44
CA ASN A 168 7.48 -19.13 -4.20
C ASN A 168 8.00 -18.66 -5.57
N GLY A 169 8.61 -17.47 -5.62
CA GLY A 169 9.13 -16.87 -6.84
C GLY A 169 8.09 -16.21 -7.77
N LYS A 170 6.79 -16.32 -7.46
CA LYS A 170 5.72 -15.67 -8.25
C LYS A 170 5.29 -14.36 -7.61
N ARG A 171 5.30 -13.26 -8.38
CA ARG A 171 4.85 -11.93 -7.95
C ARG A 171 3.36 -11.92 -7.67
N ILE A 172 2.98 -11.36 -6.52
CA ILE A 172 1.60 -11.11 -6.10
C ILE A 172 1.46 -9.64 -5.77
N GLU A 173 0.41 -9.01 -6.30
CA GLU A 173 0.03 -7.64 -5.98
C GLU A 173 -1.33 -7.65 -5.27
N THR A 174 -1.40 -7.04 -4.09
CA THR A 174 -2.61 -7.03 -3.27
C THR A 174 -2.83 -5.67 -2.60
N ARG A 175 -4.00 -5.49 -2.02
CA ARG A 175 -4.37 -4.29 -1.27
C ARG A 175 -4.95 -4.71 0.08
N TYR A 176 -4.61 -3.92 1.09
CA TYR A 176 -5.18 -4.05 2.43
C TYR A 176 -5.86 -2.76 2.85
N GLU A 177 -6.94 -2.90 3.59
CA GLU A 177 -7.53 -1.85 4.40
C GLU A 177 -7.36 -2.23 5.86
N LEU A 178 -6.88 -1.29 6.68
CA LEU A 178 -6.64 -1.53 8.09
C LEU A 178 -7.03 -0.31 8.93
N ASP A 179 -7.55 -0.61 10.12
CA ASP A 179 -7.91 0.39 11.12
C ASP A 179 -6.79 0.49 12.15
N TYR A 180 -6.19 1.66 12.22
CA TYR A 180 -5.17 2.04 13.20
C TYR A 180 -5.86 2.90 14.25
N THR A 181 -5.99 2.38 15.47
CA THR A 181 -6.89 2.90 16.49
C THR A 181 -6.15 3.25 17.76
N LEU A 182 -6.50 4.39 18.33
CA LEU A 182 -6.12 4.84 19.65
C LEU A 182 -7.35 4.71 20.56
N GLN A 183 -7.22 4.00 21.69
CA GLN A 183 -8.21 4.03 22.75
C GLN A 183 -8.02 5.29 23.58
N LEU A 184 -9.07 6.08 23.71
CA LEU A 184 -9.09 7.33 24.48
C LEU A 184 -9.59 7.12 25.91
N LYS A 185 -10.08 5.90 26.23
CA LYS A 185 -10.47 5.58 27.61
C LYS A 185 -9.26 5.80 28.51
N GLU A 186 -9.48 6.55 29.58
CA GLU A 186 -8.62 6.50 30.75
C GLU A 186 -8.58 5.04 31.18
N ASP A 187 -7.52 4.31 30.79
CA ASP A 187 -7.22 3.04 31.42
C ASP A 187 -7.25 3.29 32.91
N GLU A 188 -7.90 2.38 33.64
CA GLU A 188 -7.91 2.36 35.09
C GLU A 188 -6.51 2.73 35.55
N ILE A 189 -6.43 3.94 36.10
CA ILE A 189 -5.18 4.54 36.51
C ILE A 189 -4.61 3.58 37.55
N HIS A 190 -3.70 2.71 37.14
CA HIS A 190 -2.85 2.03 38.09
C HIS A 190 -2.17 3.16 38.86
N THR A 191 -2.60 3.33 40.11
CA THR A 191 -2.04 4.27 41.06
C THR A 191 -0.57 3.94 41.31
N LYS A 192 0.28 4.17 40.31
CA LYS A 192 1.69 4.43 40.58
C LYS A 192 1.68 5.80 41.23
N THR A 193 2.05 5.86 42.50
CA THR A 193 2.37 7.09 43.18
C THR A 193 3.41 7.82 42.31
N MET A 194 2.93 8.76 41.48
CA MET A 194 3.80 9.62 40.72
C MET A 194 4.40 10.63 41.69
N THR A 195 5.69 10.83 41.59
CA THR A 195 6.39 11.88 42.33
C THR A 195 6.79 12.97 41.34
N CYS A 196 6.74 14.20 41.78
CA CYS A 196 7.18 15.33 40.96
C CYS A 196 8.70 15.29 40.80
N ASP A 197 9.18 15.28 39.54
CA ASP A 197 10.63 15.25 39.21
C ASP A 197 11.37 16.49 39.74
N ASN A 198 10.67 17.60 39.97
CA ASN A 198 11.28 18.83 40.47
C ASN A 198 11.39 18.89 41.99
N CYS A 199 10.39 18.45 42.73
CA CYS A 199 10.37 18.59 44.18
C CYS A 199 10.15 17.28 44.97
N GLY A 200 9.97 16.14 44.27
CA GLY A 200 9.71 14.85 44.90
C GLY A 200 8.35 14.69 45.57
N GLY A 201 7.48 15.72 45.53
CA GLY A 201 6.15 15.67 46.17
C GLY A 201 5.23 14.67 45.46
N PRO A 202 4.30 14.03 46.20
CA PRO A 202 3.36 13.08 45.62
C PRO A 202 2.40 13.79 44.65
N LEU A 203 2.14 13.16 43.50
CA LEU A 203 1.25 13.69 42.48
C LEU A 203 0.04 12.78 42.31
N SER A 204 -1.10 13.38 42.08
CA SER A 204 -2.29 12.70 41.56
C SER A 204 -2.25 12.57 40.04
N THR A 205 -2.90 11.56 39.53
CA THR A 205 -3.03 11.30 38.09
C THR A 205 -3.79 12.40 37.34
N ILE A 206 -4.58 13.21 38.06
CA ILE A 206 -5.33 14.37 37.49
C ILE A 206 -4.55 15.67 37.58
N ASP A 207 -3.43 15.73 38.30
CA ASP A 207 -2.67 16.96 38.47
C ASP A 207 -1.98 17.34 37.14
N THR A 208 -2.25 18.54 36.63
CA THR A 208 -1.56 19.17 35.50
C THR A 208 -0.45 20.13 35.95
N VAL A 209 -0.48 20.50 37.23
CA VAL A 209 0.49 21.36 37.91
C VAL A 209 0.78 20.75 39.25
N CYS A 210 2.03 20.69 39.65
CA CYS A 210 2.40 20.17 40.97
C CYS A 210 1.84 21.06 42.06
N PRO A 211 1.05 20.50 43.01
CA PRO A 211 0.47 21.29 44.11
C PRO A 211 1.51 21.80 45.12
N PHE A 212 2.74 21.28 45.09
CA PHE A 212 3.81 21.63 46.03
C PHE A 212 4.79 22.68 45.48
N CYS A 213 5.12 22.61 44.17
CA CYS A 213 6.12 23.51 43.59
C CYS A 213 5.62 24.27 42.36
N SER A 214 4.36 24.07 41.98
CA SER A 214 3.70 24.75 40.87
C SER A 214 4.37 24.53 39.48
N VAL A 215 5.25 23.54 39.37
CA VAL A 215 5.81 23.19 38.08
C VAL A 215 4.76 22.50 37.25
N LYS A 216 4.72 22.80 35.94
CA LYS A 216 3.82 22.12 35.00
C LYS A 216 4.24 20.66 34.82
N ILE A 217 3.32 19.76 35.05
CA ILE A 217 3.54 18.32 34.90
C ILE A 217 3.31 17.96 33.43
N ILE A 218 4.38 17.55 32.75
CA ILE A 218 4.31 16.98 31.40
C ILE A 218 4.02 15.49 31.62
N LYS A 219 2.79 15.08 31.38
CA LYS A 219 2.45 13.66 31.33
C LYS A 219 2.83 13.17 29.95
N ASP A 220 3.86 12.33 29.88
CA ASP A 220 4.12 11.54 28.68
C ASP A 220 2.99 10.49 28.57
N THR A 221 1.86 10.90 28.04
CA THR A 221 0.81 9.98 27.66
C THR A 221 1.31 9.24 26.45
N ILE A 222 1.86 8.04 26.67
CA ILE A 222 2.26 7.18 25.55
C ILE A 222 0.97 6.79 24.84
N MET A 223 0.65 7.54 23.79
CA MET A 223 -0.47 7.20 22.92
C MET A 223 -0.16 5.90 22.19
N ASN A 224 -0.80 4.84 22.60
CA ASN A 224 -0.63 3.52 21.98
C ASN A 224 -1.63 3.33 20.84
N TRP A 225 -1.22 3.73 19.66
CA TRP A 225 -1.92 3.36 18.43
C TRP A 225 -1.64 1.91 18.09
N VAL A 226 -2.68 1.14 17.78
CA VAL A 226 -2.59 -0.28 17.44
C VAL A 226 -3.46 -0.61 16.23
N VAL A 227 -3.08 -1.60 15.46
CA VAL A 227 -3.94 -2.12 14.38
C VAL A 227 -5.04 -2.97 14.99
N MET A 228 -6.30 -2.57 14.78
CA MET A 228 -7.48 -3.26 15.31
C MET A 228 -8.13 -4.19 14.26
N ARG A 229 -8.03 -3.87 12.99
CA ARG A 229 -8.64 -4.62 11.89
C ARG A 229 -7.74 -4.60 10.67
N ILE A 230 -7.73 -5.69 9.94
CA ILE A 230 -7.15 -5.78 8.60
C ILE A 230 -8.06 -6.62 7.70
N ILE A 231 -8.28 -6.15 6.49
CA ILE A 231 -8.97 -6.87 5.43
C ILE A 231 -8.20 -6.75 4.12
N GLU A 232 -8.19 -7.80 3.34
CA GLU A 232 -7.68 -7.78 1.96
C GLU A 232 -8.80 -7.36 1.01
N ILE A 233 -8.55 -6.41 0.10
CA ILE A 233 -9.53 -5.78 -0.78
C ILE A 233 -9.13 -5.83 -2.27
#